data_ea0d376059c966fcca307cd2c720f33c
#
_entry.id   ea0d376059c966fcca307cd2c720f33c
#
_cell.length_a   1.000
_cell.length_b   1.000
_cell.length_c   1.000
_cell.angle_alpha   90.00
_cell.angle_beta   90.00
_cell.angle_gamma   90.00
#
_symmetry.space_group_name_H-M   'P 1'
#
loop_
_entity.id
_entity.type
_entity.pdbx_description
1 polymer ?
#
loop_
_entity_poly.entity_id
_entity_poly.type
_entity_poly.pdbx_seq_one_letter_code
_entity_poly.pdbx_strand_id
1 'polypeptide(L)'
;MTISKHILDKFPKLSNDKLLNNLSLPSGRNKMILDTDTANEIDDQFALAWTLLSNDKIDLLGVTAEPYSFQHHKEELFEAYDIITNNIKIDSSNQELVNNYYNWVNGLIESKKHPNDIYFDTPKEGVEKSYQEIINIFKKLDKNHEGKVFRGSHKYLENLDEPLDTQSSQFIIDMCLKYPNEKIYVCAI
;
A
#
# COMPACT_ATOMS: atom_id res chain seq x y z
N MET A 1 -4.84 14.34 8.38
CA MET A 1 -5.46 13.49 9.43
C MET A 1 -4.62 13.65 10.70
N THR A 2 -5.20 14.03 11.84
CA THR A 2 -4.44 14.23 13.09
C THR A 2 -4.63 12.99 13.96
N ILE A 3 -3.52 12.28 14.24
CA ILE A 3 -3.55 11.13 15.16
C ILE A 3 -4.00 11.60 16.54
N SER A 4 -4.96 10.90 17.14
CA SER A 4 -5.47 11.28 18.45
C SER A 4 -4.38 11.18 19.52
N LYS A 5 -4.41 12.10 20.51
CA LYS A 5 -3.46 12.09 21.62
C LYS A 5 -3.48 10.75 22.38
N HIS A 6 -4.65 10.13 22.48
CA HIS A 6 -4.83 8.83 23.13
C HIS A 6 -4.01 7.72 22.45
N ILE A 7 -3.92 7.72 21.11
CA ILE A 7 -3.08 6.77 20.38
C ILE A 7 -1.60 7.09 20.60
N LEU A 8 -1.21 8.37 20.48
CA LEU A 8 0.18 8.80 20.68
C LEU A 8 0.72 8.46 22.08
N ASP A 9 -0.12 8.53 23.11
CA ASP A 9 0.25 8.20 24.47
C ASP A 9 0.51 6.69 24.70
N LYS A 10 0.04 5.82 23.78
CA LYS A 10 0.31 4.36 23.80
C LYS A 10 1.68 3.99 23.22
N PHE A 11 2.31 4.87 22.45
CA PHE A 11 3.63 4.58 21.89
C PHE A 11 4.73 4.68 22.94
N PRO A 12 5.70 3.76 22.94
CA PRO A 12 6.83 3.83 23.86
C PRO A 12 7.66 5.07 23.59
N LYS A 13 8.00 5.79 24.64
CA LYS A 13 8.94 6.93 24.55
C LYS A 13 10.37 6.39 24.55
N LEU A 14 11.05 6.53 23.42
CA LEU A 14 12.44 6.14 23.27
C LEU A 14 13.37 7.27 23.73
N SER A 15 14.54 6.92 24.30
CA SER A 15 15.59 7.89 24.55
C SER A 15 16.15 8.44 23.23
N ASN A 16 16.72 9.66 23.27
CA ASN A 16 17.34 10.25 22.09
C ASN A 16 18.45 9.37 21.51
N ASP A 17 19.28 8.76 22.37
CA ASP A 17 20.35 7.86 21.92
C ASP A 17 19.81 6.63 21.19
N LYS A 18 18.68 6.06 21.68
CA LYS A 18 18.02 4.94 21.00
C LYS A 18 17.40 5.37 19.67
N LEU A 19 16.80 6.56 19.62
CA LEU A 19 16.26 7.12 18.37
C LEU A 19 17.38 7.33 17.34
N LEU A 20 18.48 8.00 17.71
CA LEU A 20 19.62 8.24 16.82
C LEU A 20 20.24 6.93 16.33
N ASN A 21 20.38 5.95 17.23
CA ASN A 21 20.88 4.63 16.84
C ASN A 21 19.94 3.93 15.85
N ASN A 22 18.62 4.02 16.06
CA ASN A 22 17.65 3.42 15.15
C ASN A 22 17.61 4.11 13.78
N LEU A 23 17.84 5.41 13.73
CA LEU A 23 17.91 6.22 12.50
C LEU A 23 19.25 6.14 11.78
N SER A 24 20.27 5.47 12.35
CA SER A 24 21.55 5.28 11.67
C SER A 24 21.36 4.44 10.40
N LEU A 25 22.17 4.75 9.38
CA LEU A 25 22.15 4.00 8.13
C LEU A 25 22.36 2.51 8.38
N PRO A 26 21.61 1.63 7.72
CA PRO A 26 21.77 0.20 7.86
C PRO A 26 23.15 -0.25 7.35
N SER A 27 23.74 -1.26 7.99
CA SER A 27 24.99 -1.86 7.57
C SER A 27 24.87 -3.38 7.61
N GLY A 28 25.58 -4.06 6.70
CA GLY A 28 25.52 -5.51 6.60
C GLY A 28 24.20 -6.02 6.03
N ARG A 29 23.77 -7.21 6.47
CA ARG A 29 22.51 -7.85 6.07
C ARG A 29 21.43 -7.51 7.09
N ASN A 30 20.37 -6.86 6.66
CA ASN A 30 19.36 -6.28 7.53
C ASN A 30 18.03 -7.02 7.41
N LYS A 31 17.36 -7.26 8.54
CA LYS A 31 16.01 -7.83 8.58
C LYS A 31 15.01 -6.83 8.04
N MET A 32 14.18 -7.25 7.10
CA MET A 32 13.19 -6.41 6.44
C MET A 32 11.85 -7.12 6.32
N ILE A 33 10.79 -6.37 6.48
CA ILE A 33 9.43 -6.71 6.07
C ILE A 33 9.10 -5.73 4.94
N LEU A 34 8.62 -6.24 3.81
CA LEU A 34 8.11 -5.42 2.72
C LEU A 34 6.58 -5.38 2.82
N ASP A 35 6.02 -4.18 2.88
CA ASP A 35 4.59 -3.91 2.96
C ASP A 35 4.17 -3.22 1.66
N THR A 36 3.27 -3.85 0.85
CA THR A 36 3.11 -3.47 -0.55
C THR A 36 1.73 -3.84 -1.10
N ASP A 37 1.18 -3.01 -1.98
CA ASP A 37 -0.02 -3.30 -2.75
C ASP A 37 0.30 -3.71 -4.21
N THR A 38 1.28 -4.57 -4.37
CA THR A 38 2.02 -5.01 -5.57
C THR A 38 1.22 -5.12 -6.88
N ALA A 39 -0.09 -5.32 -6.86
CA ALA A 39 -0.91 -5.40 -8.06
C ALA A 39 -1.46 -4.04 -8.51
N ASN A 40 -1.24 -2.97 -7.74
CA ASN A 40 -1.68 -1.63 -8.04
C ASN A 40 -0.76 -0.94 -9.05
N GLU A 41 0.53 -0.84 -8.72
CA GLU A 41 1.52 -0.13 -9.53
C GLU A 41 2.74 -1.02 -9.82
N ILE A 42 3.45 -0.71 -10.91
CA ILE A 42 4.55 -1.56 -11.41
C ILE A 42 5.83 -1.44 -10.57
N ASP A 43 6.05 -0.34 -9.91
CA ASP A 43 7.20 -0.08 -9.06
C ASP A 43 7.25 -0.99 -7.84
N ASP A 44 6.12 -1.34 -7.25
CA ASP A 44 6.00 -2.38 -6.21
C ASP A 44 6.53 -3.73 -6.67
N GLN A 45 6.21 -4.12 -7.91
CA GLN A 45 6.73 -5.36 -8.50
C GLN A 45 8.25 -5.34 -8.62
N PHE A 46 8.82 -4.19 -9.05
CA PHE A 46 10.27 -4.01 -9.12
C PHE A 46 10.92 -4.00 -7.74
N ALA A 47 10.32 -3.32 -6.76
CA ALA A 47 10.83 -3.26 -5.40
C ALA A 47 10.87 -4.66 -4.76
N LEU A 48 9.82 -5.46 -4.94
CA LEU A 48 9.78 -6.84 -4.48
C LEU A 48 10.84 -7.70 -5.18
N ALA A 49 10.95 -7.59 -6.51
CA ALA A 49 11.95 -8.34 -7.26
C ALA A 49 13.37 -7.98 -6.81
N TRP A 50 13.64 -6.68 -6.65
CA TRP A 50 14.94 -6.21 -6.14
C TRP A 50 15.24 -6.74 -4.75
N THR A 51 14.26 -6.70 -3.85
CA THR A 51 14.37 -7.24 -2.50
C THR A 51 14.74 -8.72 -2.52
N LEU A 52 14.06 -9.53 -3.34
CA LEU A 52 14.29 -10.98 -3.47
C LEU A 52 15.66 -11.33 -4.08
N LEU A 53 16.21 -10.44 -4.91
CA LEU A 53 17.52 -10.61 -5.54
C LEU A 53 18.68 -10.08 -4.68
N SER A 54 18.40 -9.24 -3.69
CA SER A 54 19.42 -8.61 -2.81
C SER A 54 19.62 -9.38 -1.49
N ASN A 55 19.61 -10.71 -1.53
CA ASN A 55 19.65 -11.57 -0.34
C ASN A 55 20.99 -11.49 0.44
N ASP A 56 22.03 -10.91 -0.15
CA ASP A 56 23.31 -10.59 0.50
C ASP A 56 23.21 -9.37 1.43
N LYS A 57 22.25 -8.50 1.20
CA LYS A 57 22.00 -7.26 1.97
C LYS A 57 20.71 -7.32 2.77
N ILE A 58 19.73 -8.04 2.28
CA ILE A 58 18.38 -8.09 2.84
C ILE A 58 18.07 -9.49 3.35
N ASP A 59 17.68 -9.57 4.61
CA ASP A 59 17.07 -10.74 5.24
C ASP A 59 15.57 -10.55 5.23
N LEU A 60 14.91 -10.90 4.12
CA LEU A 60 13.47 -10.74 3.97
C LEU A 60 12.74 -11.71 4.91
N LEU A 61 12.15 -11.17 5.97
CA LEU A 61 11.35 -11.91 6.94
C LEU A 61 10.02 -12.34 6.32
N GLY A 62 9.38 -11.41 5.60
CA GLY A 62 8.13 -11.65 4.88
C GLY A 62 7.66 -10.44 4.12
N VAL A 63 6.59 -10.64 3.35
CA VAL A 63 5.90 -9.61 2.57
C VAL A 63 4.45 -9.54 3.01
N THR A 64 3.97 -8.36 3.29
CA THR A 64 2.58 -8.09 3.64
C THR A 64 1.87 -7.48 2.44
N ALA A 65 0.75 -8.09 2.05
CA ALA A 65 -0.05 -7.62 0.93
C ALA A 65 -1.09 -6.61 1.43
N GLU A 66 -1.01 -5.38 0.94
CA GLU A 66 -1.91 -4.31 1.32
C GLU A 66 -3.11 -4.20 0.35
N PRO A 67 -4.24 -3.68 0.83
CA PRO A 67 -5.39 -3.43 -0.01
C PRO A 67 -5.20 -2.15 -0.82
N TYR A 68 -5.57 -2.18 -2.08
CA TYR A 68 -5.82 -0.99 -2.87
C TYR A 68 -7.27 -0.96 -3.38
N SER A 69 -7.77 0.22 -3.67
CA SER A 69 -9.09 0.40 -4.26
C SER A 69 -9.22 1.78 -4.87
N PHE A 70 -9.82 1.85 -6.04
CA PHE A 70 -10.14 3.10 -6.72
C PHE A 70 -11.60 3.52 -6.51
N GLN A 71 -12.36 2.82 -5.66
CA GLN A 71 -13.79 3.10 -5.43
C GLN A 71 -14.06 4.52 -4.95
N HIS A 72 -13.13 5.13 -4.20
CA HIS A 72 -13.26 6.50 -3.73
C HIS A 72 -13.19 7.55 -4.83
N HIS A 73 -12.63 7.20 -6.00
CA HIS A 73 -12.60 8.08 -7.17
C HIS A 73 -13.86 8.00 -8.02
N LYS A 74 -14.76 7.06 -7.74
CA LYS A 74 -15.86 6.76 -8.65
C LYS A 74 -16.79 7.95 -8.84
N GLU A 75 -17.28 8.56 -7.75
CA GLU A 75 -18.22 9.68 -7.82
C GLU A 75 -17.59 10.89 -8.51
N GLU A 76 -16.39 11.27 -8.12
CA GLU A 76 -15.67 12.40 -8.69
C GLU A 76 -15.33 12.20 -10.17
N LEU A 77 -14.98 10.97 -10.59
CA LEU A 77 -14.72 10.65 -11.99
C LEU A 77 -16.01 10.80 -12.84
N PHE A 78 -17.16 10.36 -12.31
CA PHE A 78 -18.45 10.52 -13.00
C PHE A 78 -18.81 12.00 -13.14
N GLU A 79 -18.66 12.80 -12.09
CA GLU A 79 -18.92 14.22 -12.11
C GLU A 79 -17.99 14.95 -13.10
N ALA A 80 -16.71 14.68 -13.06
CA ALA A 80 -15.75 15.26 -13.99
C ALA A 80 -16.04 14.87 -15.45
N TYR A 81 -16.43 13.60 -15.69
CA TYR A 81 -16.84 13.13 -17.01
C TYR A 81 -18.04 13.90 -17.54
N ASP A 82 -19.08 14.09 -16.73
CA ASP A 82 -20.28 14.84 -17.10
C ASP A 82 -19.96 16.31 -17.39
N ILE A 83 -19.13 16.95 -16.58
CA ILE A 83 -18.73 18.35 -16.79
C ILE A 83 -18.02 18.50 -18.14
N ILE A 84 -17.06 17.64 -18.45
CA ILE A 84 -16.25 17.72 -19.67
C ILE A 84 -17.07 17.38 -20.91
N THR A 85 -17.88 16.31 -20.89
CA THR A 85 -18.60 15.84 -22.07
C THR A 85 -19.82 16.68 -22.40
N ASN A 86 -20.49 17.26 -21.41
CA ASN A 86 -21.64 18.13 -21.60
C ASN A 86 -21.27 19.62 -21.72
N ASN A 87 -19.96 19.95 -21.81
CA ASN A 87 -19.46 21.34 -21.90
C ASN A 87 -20.02 22.25 -20.80
N ILE A 88 -20.13 21.72 -19.58
CA ILE A 88 -20.54 22.51 -18.42
C ILE A 88 -19.45 23.53 -18.13
N LYS A 89 -19.87 24.77 -17.82
CA LYS A 89 -18.91 25.85 -17.53
C LYS A 89 -18.00 25.47 -16.38
N ILE A 90 -16.70 25.53 -16.62
CA ILE A 90 -15.67 25.34 -15.60
C ILE A 90 -15.45 26.68 -14.88
N ASP A 91 -15.58 26.68 -13.56
CA ASP A 91 -15.35 27.83 -12.69
C ASP A 91 -14.66 27.39 -11.38
N SER A 92 -14.53 28.31 -10.43
CA SER A 92 -13.82 28.03 -9.17
C SER A 92 -14.42 26.91 -8.32
N SER A 93 -15.66 26.49 -8.58
CA SER A 93 -16.32 25.43 -7.80
C SER A 93 -15.97 24.02 -8.27
N ASN A 94 -15.64 23.85 -9.56
CA ASN A 94 -15.36 22.55 -10.17
C ASN A 94 -13.98 22.44 -10.85
N GLN A 95 -13.21 23.52 -10.87
CA GLN A 95 -11.89 23.57 -11.55
C GLN A 95 -10.91 22.53 -11.01
N GLU A 96 -10.86 22.37 -9.69
CA GLU A 96 -9.96 21.41 -9.05
C GLU A 96 -10.34 19.96 -9.41
N LEU A 97 -11.62 19.64 -9.33
CA LEU A 97 -12.14 18.33 -9.74
C LEU A 97 -11.77 18.01 -11.19
N VAL A 98 -12.08 18.94 -12.09
CA VAL A 98 -11.79 18.77 -13.53
C VAL A 98 -10.28 18.59 -13.76
N ASN A 99 -9.43 19.38 -13.11
CA ASN A 99 -7.98 19.26 -13.25
C ASN A 99 -7.47 17.88 -12.79
N ASN A 100 -7.96 17.39 -11.67
CA ASN A 100 -7.54 16.12 -11.08
C ASN A 100 -7.92 14.93 -11.97
N TYR A 101 -9.07 14.98 -12.62
CA TYR A 101 -9.58 13.86 -13.42
C TYR A 101 -9.43 14.05 -14.94
N TYR A 102 -8.88 15.18 -15.41
CA TYR A 102 -8.81 15.52 -16.82
C TYR A 102 -8.19 14.42 -17.70
N ASN A 103 -7.03 13.93 -17.31
CA ASN A 103 -6.32 12.89 -18.07
C ASN A 103 -7.09 11.58 -18.11
N TRP A 104 -7.72 11.20 -17.00
CA TRP A 104 -8.50 9.98 -16.93
C TRP A 104 -9.74 10.08 -17.82
N VAL A 105 -10.48 11.18 -17.71
CA VAL A 105 -11.67 11.42 -18.55
C VAL A 105 -11.32 11.44 -20.04
N ASN A 106 -10.23 12.12 -20.42
CA ASN A 106 -9.81 12.14 -21.82
C ASN A 106 -9.42 10.74 -22.33
N GLY A 107 -8.73 9.94 -21.55
CA GLY A 107 -8.44 8.55 -21.88
C GLY A 107 -9.70 7.71 -22.10
N LEU A 108 -10.75 7.96 -21.32
CA LEU A 108 -12.05 7.31 -21.53
C LEU A 108 -12.71 7.76 -22.83
N ILE A 109 -12.73 9.06 -23.09
CA ILE A 109 -13.30 9.63 -24.34
C ILE A 109 -12.58 9.07 -25.56
N GLU A 110 -11.25 9.08 -25.58
CA GLU A 110 -10.43 8.56 -26.66
C GLU A 110 -10.67 7.07 -26.90
N SER A 111 -10.81 6.30 -25.83
CA SER A 111 -11.10 4.86 -25.90
C SER A 111 -12.59 4.55 -26.12
N LYS A 112 -13.44 5.57 -26.28
CA LYS A 112 -14.90 5.44 -26.43
C LYS A 112 -15.56 4.67 -25.30
N LYS A 113 -15.08 4.88 -24.09
CA LYS A 113 -15.60 4.30 -22.85
C LYS A 113 -16.32 5.34 -22.01
N HIS A 114 -17.28 4.87 -21.23
CA HIS A 114 -17.94 5.64 -20.17
C HIS A 114 -17.40 5.20 -18.81
N PRO A 115 -17.43 6.04 -17.75
CA PRO A 115 -17.07 5.62 -16.39
C PRO A 115 -17.82 4.36 -15.90
N ASN A 116 -19.04 4.08 -16.40
CA ASN A 116 -19.75 2.82 -16.14
C ASN A 116 -19.06 1.57 -16.67
N ASP A 117 -18.16 1.71 -17.63
CA ASP A 117 -17.41 0.59 -18.22
C ASP A 117 -16.16 0.24 -17.41
N ILE A 118 -15.87 1.01 -16.34
CA ILE A 118 -14.75 0.76 -15.44
C ILE A 118 -15.21 -0.07 -14.26
N TYR A 119 -14.48 -1.14 -13.99
CA TYR A 119 -14.61 -1.88 -12.76
C TYR A 119 -13.67 -1.29 -11.70
N PHE A 120 -14.23 -0.87 -10.58
CA PHE A 120 -13.46 -0.36 -9.43
C PHE A 120 -13.33 -1.47 -8.40
N ASP A 121 -12.12 -1.99 -8.25
CA ASP A 121 -11.81 -3.02 -7.26
C ASP A 121 -12.20 -2.57 -5.85
N THR A 122 -12.79 -3.47 -5.10
CA THR A 122 -12.97 -3.31 -3.66
C THR A 122 -11.63 -3.49 -2.93
N PRO A 123 -11.45 -2.98 -1.70
CA PRO A 123 -10.25 -3.25 -0.91
C PRO A 123 -9.98 -4.75 -0.73
N LYS A 124 -11.03 -5.57 -0.62
CA LYS A 124 -10.92 -7.02 -0.53
C LYS A 124 -10.35 -7.65 -1.80
N GLU A 125 -10.78 -7.18 -2.97
CA GLU A 125 -10.25 -7.64 -4.25
C GLU A 125 -8.82 -7.16 -4.45
N GLY A 126 -8.53 -5.91 -4.05
CA GLY A 126 -7.19 -5.32 -4.12
C GLY A 126 -6.17 -6.13 -3.31
N VAL A 127 -6.46 -6.42 -2.04
CA VAL A 127 -5.54 -7.22 -1.20
C VAL A 127 -5.32 -8.62 -1.76
N GLU A 128 -6.36 -9.27 -2.31
CA GLU A 128 -6.20 -10.60 -2.89
C GLU A 128 -5.38 -10.57 -4.19
N LYS A 129 -5.57 -9.56 -5.03
CA LYS A 129 -4.74 -9.35 -6.23
C LYS A 129 -3.28 -9.10 -5.86
N SER A 130 -3.01 -8.22 -4.88
CA SER A 130 -1.66 -7.98 -4.36
C SER A 130 -1.02 -9.26 -3.84
N TYR A 131 -1.75 -10.03 -3.03
CA TYR A 131 -1.28 -11.30 -2.51
C TYR A 131 -0.91 -12.30 -3.61
N GLN A 132 -1.73 -12.44 -4.64
CA GLN A 132 -1.46 -13.34 -5.76
C GLN A 132 -0.28 -12.86 -6.61
N GLU A 133 -0.17 -11.55 -6.85
CA GLU A 133 0.94 -11.02 -7.63
C GLU A 133 2.28 -11.15 -6.89
N ILE A 134 2.31 -10.94 -5.58
CA ILE A 134 3.50 -11.24 -4.76
C ILE A 134 3.95 -12.69 -4.96
N ILE A 135 3.02 -13.65 -4.85
CA ILE A 135 3.32 -15.08 -5.06
C ILE A 135 3.83 -15.34 -6.49
N ASN A 136 3.24 -14.68 -7.49
CA ASN A 136 3.66 -14.82 -8.88
C ASN A 136 5.11 -14.36 -9.08
N ILE A 137 5.51 -13.22 -8.46
CA ILE A 137 6.87 -12.71 -8.53
C ILE A 137 7.86 -13.67 -7.86
N PHE A 138 7.54 -14.20 -6.67
CA PHE A 138 8.36 -15.23 -6.03
C PHE A 138 8.58 -16.43 -6.97
N LYS A 139 7.52 -16.94 -7.58
CA LYS A 139 7.59 -18.08 -8.52
C LYS A 139 8.41 -17.76 -9.75
N LYS A 140 8.22 -16.58 -10.36
CA LYS A 140 8.98 -16.15 -11.54
C LYS A 140 10.48 -16.03 -11.28
N LEU A 141 10.87 -15.72 -10.05
CA LEU A 141 12.26 -15.60 -9.61
C LEU A 141 12.81 -16.89 -8.98
N ASP A 142 12.07 -17.99 -9.04
CA ASP A 142 12.43 -19.29 -8.43
C ASP A 142 12.74 -19.15 -6.93
N LYS A 143 11.91 -18.40 -6.21
CA LYS A 143 12.01 -18.19 -4.75
C LYS A 143 10.86 -18.88 -4.02
N ASN A 144 11.16 -19.44 -2.84
CA ASN A 144 10.12 -20.02 -2.00
C ASN A 144 9.31 -18.94 -1.30
N HIS A 145 8.00 -18.94 -1.51
CA HIS A 145 7.03 -18.01 -0.90
C HIS A 145 6.30 -18.59 0.32
N GLU A 146 6.43 -19.88 0.60
CA GLU A 146 5.71 -20.54 1.70
C GLU A 146 6.09 -19.93 3.05
N GLY A 147 5.10 -19.51 3.84
CA GLY A 147 5.30 -18.84 5.11
C GLY A 147 5.97 -17.46 5.02
N LYS A 148 5.96 -16.84 3.83
CA LYS A 148 6.59 -15.54 3.57
C LYS A 148 5.62 -14.46 3.13
N VAL A 149 4.40 -14.79 2.73
CA VAL A 149 3.42 -13.83 2.19
C VAL A 149 2.17 -13.86 3.06
N PHE A 150 1.74 -12.68 3.51
CA PHE A 150 0.66 -12.52 4.47
C PHE A 150 -0.37 -11.52 3.94
N ARG A 151 -1.65 -11.83 4.12
CA ARG A 151 -2.74 -10.93 3.72
C ARG A 151 -2.95 -9.84 4.75
N GLY A 152 -3.04 -8.61 4.26
CA GLY A 152 -3.45 -7.44 5.01
C GLY A 152 -4.96 -7.35 5.20
N SER A 153 -5.44 -6.14 5.36
CA SER A 153 -6.86 -5.89 5.59
C SER A 153 -7.66 -6.03 4.31
N HIS A 154 -8.89 -6.54 4.43
CA HIS A 154 -9.88 -6.59 3.35
C HIS A 154 -10.78 -5.33 3.30
N LYS A 155 -10.53 -4.36 4.18
CA LYS A 155 -11.22 -3.06 4.22
C LYS A 155 -10.30 -1.99 4.78
N TYR A 156 -10.58 -0.72 4.48
CA TYR A 156 -9.90 0.40 5.13
C TYR A 156 -10.38 0.57 6.58
N LEU A 157 -9.53 1.21 7.40
CA LEU A 157 -9.90 1.56 8.76
C LEU A 157 -11.01 2.63 8.74
N GLU A 158 -12.12 2.33 9.39
CA GLU A 158 -13.21 3.29 9.62
C GLU A 158 -12.90 4.19 10.81
N ASN A 159 -12.19 3.64 11.78
CA ASN A 159 -11.83 4.32 13.02
C ASN A 159 -10.37 3.96 13.41
N LEU A 160 -9.56 4.96 13.74
CA LEU A 160 -8.17 4.76 14.15
C LEU A 160 -8.03 4.07 15.52
N ASP A 161 -9.08 4.08 16.34
CA ASP A 161 -9.09 3.43 17.66
C ASP A 161 -9.50 1.95 17.58
N GLU A 162 -9.92 1.47 16.40
CA GLU A 162 -10.37 0.09 16.17
C GLU A 162 -9.44 -0.62 15.15
N PRO A 163 -8.31 -1.17 15.62
CA PRO A 163 -7.40 -1.89 14.74
C PRO A 163 -8.05 -3.14 14.15
N LEU A 164 -7.63 -3.51 12.95
CA LEU A 164 -8.09 -4.73 12.31
C LEU A 164 -7.06 -5.84 12.51
N ASP A 165 -7.53 -7.00 13.00
CA ASP A 165 -6.72 -8.19 13.07
C ASP A 165 -6.58 -8.81 11.67
N THR A 166 -5.33 -8.92 11.20
CA THR A 166 -5.00 -9.48 9.90
C THR A 166 -3.81 -10.42 10.00
N GLN A 167 -3.58 -11.24 8.98
CA GLN A 167 -2.37 -12.06 8.91
C GLN A 167 -1.11 -11.18 8.91
N SER A 168 -1.15 -10.03 8.21
CA SER A 168 -0.05 -9.08 8.12
C SER A 168 0.26 -8.44 9.46
N SER A 169 -0.74 -7.91 10.17
CA SER A 169 -0.53 -7.28 11.47
C SER A 169 -0.01 -8.28 12.51
N GLN A 170 -0.55 -9.49 12.54
CA GLN A 170 -0.08 -10.54 13.44
C GLN A 170 1.35 -10.95 13.12
N PHE A 171 1.69 -11.12 11.83
CA PHE A 171 3.06 -11.44 11.40
C PHE A 171 4.05 -10.36 11.84
N ILE A 172 3.75 -9.08 11.66
CA ILE A 172 4.62 -7.97 12.10
C ILE A 172 4.84 -8.03 13.61
N ILE A 173 3.77 -8.23 14.40
CA ILE A 173 3.84 -8.37 15.85
C ILE A 173 4.75 -9.56 16.24
N ASP A 174 4.53 -10.72 15.62
CA ASP A 174 5.30 -11.93 15.90
C ASP A 174 6.79 -11.74 15.60
N MET A 175 7.13 -11.04 14.52
CA MET A 175 8.52 -10.74 14.17
C MET A 175 9.16 -9.77 15.19
N CYS A 176 8.43 -8.75 15.64
CA CYS A 176 8.91 -7.85 16.69
C CYS A 176 9.14 -8.58 18.01
N LEU A 177 8.28 -9.51 18.37
CA LEU A 177 8.42 -10.34 19.59
C LEU A 177 9.57 -11.37 19.45
N LYS A 178 9.78 -11.92 18.25
CA LYS A 178 10.85 -12.88 17.98
C LYS A 178 12.24 -12.25 18.01
N TYR A 179 12.35 -10.99 17.61
CA TYR A 179 13.62 -10.26 17.49
C TYR A 179 13.65 -8.98 18.35
N PRO A 180 13.43 -9.06 19.68
CA PRO A 180 13.18 -7.89 20.52
C PRO A 180 14.37 -6.92 20.64
N ASN A 181 15.58 -7.40 20.34
CA ASN A 181 16.83 -6.63 20.43
C ASN A 181 17.48 -6.34 19.08
N GLU A 182 16.81 -6.71 17.98
CA GLU A 182 17.31 -6.49 16.64
C GLU A 182 16.48 -5.43 15.91
N LYS A 183 17.10 -4.73 14.97
CA LYS A 183 16.39 -3.80 14.10
C LYS A 183 15.65 -4.59 13.02
N ILE A 184 14.37 -4.31 12.85
CA ILE A 184 13.56 -4.76 11.72
C ILE A 184 13.14 -3.50 10.96
N TYR A 185 13.43 -3.46 9.68
CA TYR A 185 13.01 -2.41 8.79
C TYR A 185 11.68 -2.81 8.15
N VAL A 186 10.64 -2.02 8.38
CA VAL A 186 9.38 -2.15 7.63
C VAL A 186 9.44 -1.14 6.49
N CYS A 187 9.50 -1.64 5.28
CA CYS A 187 9.49 -0.83 4.06
C CYS A 187 8.06 -0.90 3.51
N ALA A 188 7.32 0.20 3.66
CA ALA A 188 5.97 0.35 3.11
C ALA A 188 6.08 1.17 1.81
N ILE A 189 5.52 0.65 0.74
CA ILE A 189 5.55 1.22 -0.61
C ILE A 189 4.16 1.17 -1.24
#